data_b5b0e0d2a5c822af0cfd733fd5f7bc7e
#
_entry.id   b5b0e0d2a5c822af0cfd733fd5f7bc7e
#
_cell.length_a   1.000
_cell.length_b   1.000
_cell.length_c   1.000
_cell.angle_alpha   90.00
_cell.angle_beta   90.00
_cell.angle_gamma   90.00
#
_symmetry.space_group_name_H-M   'P 1'
#
loop_
_entity.id
_entity.type
_entity.pdbx_description
1 polymer ?
#
loop_
_entity_poly.entity_id
_entity_poly.type
_entity_poly.pdbx_seq_one_letter_code
_entity_poly.pdbx_strand_id
1 'polypeptide(L)'
;MDYKNNPKFCLPPFITLNTRPNGQVKPCSQVMDMPAIKHNCTADTILTANTEYLNLTKDSIDNIWNSEFLKDFRMKKIRGDYIQFCETCYQEDANGITSKRQSVINKHYDNNKHLVEEALENNGYMHTKPVWWELRLSSICNQACRMCIPQTSSKMREEFIKFKDDLPSSIKQNTETAVLNFNKFGYLGDSDYFLDQLFENLHDIKYIELHGGEPTNDKRLWSVIEKIVESGHSNHIHIHVHTNIHALKQRHIELWDKFQSGWIGVSIDAYKEENEYIRYGSDWNKIEEN
;
A
#
# COMPACT_ATOMS: atom_id res chain seq x y z
N MET A 1 11.26 -26.69 -0.84
CA MET A 1 10.00 -26.88 -1.61
C MET A 1 9.85 -25.78 -2.64
N ASP A 2 9.30 -26.07 -3.81
CA ASP A 2 8.97 -25.04 -4.79
C ASP A 2 7.49 -24.64 -4.61
N TYR A 3 7.25 -23.46 -4.04
CA TYR A 3 5.92 -22.95 -3.78
C TYR A 3 5.28 -22.26 -4.99
N LYS A 4 6.01 -22.05 -6.10
CA LYS A 4 5.51 -21.38 -7.32
C LYS A 4 4.25 -22.06 -7.87
N ASN A 5 4.21 -23.39 -7.79
CA ASN A 5 3.11 -24.20 -8.33
C ASN A 5 1.93 -24.36 -7.35
N ASN A 6 2.01 -23.82 -6.13
CA ASN A 6 0.89 -23.82 -5.20
C ASN A 6 -0.09 -22.70 -5.56
N PRO A 7 -1.34 -23.02 -5.98
CA PRO A 7 -2.29 -22.01 -6.49
C PRO A 7 -2.79 -21.04 -5.41
N LYS A 8 -2.52 -21.30 -4.14
CA LYS A 8 -2.90 -20.42 -3.01
C LYS A 8 -1.70 -19.72 -2.38
N PHE A 9 -0.47 -20.09 -2.74
CA PHE A 9 0.73 -19.42 -2.28
C PHE A 9 0.79 -17.96 -2.79
N CYS A 10 1.37 -17.07 -2.00
CA CYS A 10 1.57 -15.68 -2.36
C CYS A 10 2.82 -15.14 -1.66
N LEU A 11 3.70 -14.45 -2.39
CA LEU A 11 4.98 -13.94 -1.88
C LEU A 11 4.88 -12.63 -1.07
N PRO A 12 4.00 -11.65 -1.38
CA PRO A 12 3.93 -10.36 -0.68
C PRO A 12 3.97 -10.44 0.87
N PRO A 13 3.29 -11.36 1.57
CA PRO A 13 3.34 -11.42 3.04
C PRO A 13 4.71 -11.68 3.65
N PHE A 14 5.68 -12.11 2.85
CA PHE A 14 7.06 -12.41 3.25
C PHE A 14 8.03 -11.28 2.93
N ILE A 15 7.63 -10.33 2.09
CA ILE A 15 8.54 -9.30 1.59
C ILE A 15 7.97 -7.88 1.70
N THR A 16 6.64 -7.69 1.83
CA THR A 16 6.00 -6.39 1.65
C THR A 16 5.38 -5.86 2.94
N LEU A 17 5.72 -4.61 3.31
CA LEU A 17 4.99 -3.80 4.27
C LEU A 17 4.02 -2.88 3.52
N ASN A 18 2.71 -3.12 3.67
CA ASN A 18 1.66 -2.33 3.01
C ASN A 18 1.01 -1.36 4.00
N THR A 19 1.26 -0.06 3.84
CA THR A 19 0.74 0.97 4.74
C THR A 19 -0.55 1.60 4.24
N ARG A 20 -1.32 2.18 5.16
CA ARG A 20 -2.47 3.04 4.89
C ARG A 20 -2.16 4.48 5.30
N PRO A 21 -2.85 5.49 4.72
CA PRO A 21 -2.57 6.90 5.02
C PRO A 21 -2.62 7.26 6.51
N ASN A 22 -3.40 6.54 7.31
CA ASN A 22 -3.57 6.73 8.75
C ASN A 22 -2.67 5.82 9.62
N GLY A 23 -1.66 5.19 9.05
CA GLY A 23 -0.71 4.31 9.73
C GLY A 23 -1.16 2.88 9.95
N GLN A 24 -2.40 2.52 9.62
CA GLN A 24 -2.85 1.13 9.64
C GLN A 24 -2.15 0.31 8.56
N VAL A 25 -2.12 -1.01 8.71
CA VAL A 25 -1.45 -1.93 7.79
C VAL A 25 -2.38 -3.03 7.29
N LYS A 26 -2.09 -3.53 6.11
CA LYS A 26 -2.73 -4.72 5.51
C LYS A 26 -1.65 -5.69 5.00
N PRO A 27 -1.94 -6.97 4.84
CA PRO A 27 -0.94 -7.94 4.34
C PRO A 27 -0.63 -7.76 2.84
N CYS A 28 -1.50 -7.07 2.10
CA CYS A 28 -1.36 -6.84 0.66
C CYS A 28 -2.30 -5.70 0.22
N SER A 29 -1.98 -5.03 -0.88
CA SER A 29 -2.83 -3.98 -1.48
C SER A 29 -4.11 -4.53 -2.13
N GLN A 30 -4.15 -5.81 -2.52
CA GLN A 30 -5.32 -6.41 -3.18
C GLN A 30 -6.44 -6.86 -2.22
N VAL A 31 -6.18 -6.93 -0.92
CA VAL A 31 -7.19 -7.31 0.07
C VAL A 31 -8.10 -6.13 0.44
N MET A 32 -8.88 -5.65 -0.52
CA MET A 32 -9.66 -4.41 -0.39
C MET A 32 -10.71 -4.50 0.75
N ASP A 33 -11.46 -5.60 0.81
CA ASP A 33 -12.56 -5.79 1.76
C ASP A 33 -12.11 -6.26 3.15
N MET A 34 -10.85 -6.60 3.30
CA MET A 34 -10.29 -6.95 4.60
C MET A 34 -10.11 -5.70 5.47
N PRO A 35 -10.49 -5.71 6.75
CA PRO A 35 -10.12 -4.64 7.68
C PRO A 35 -8.59 -4.55 7.82
N ALA A 36 -8.09 -3.45 8.35
CA ALA A 36 -6.69 -3.37 8.76
C ALA A 36 -6.38 -4.42 9.83
N ILE A 37 -5.10 -4.81 9.95
CA ILE A 37 -4.67 -5.83 10.91
C ILE A 37 -4.91 -5.31 12.34
N LYS A 38 -5.43 -6.20 13.20
CA LYS A 38 -5.70 -5.93 14.61
C LYS A 38 -4.72 -6.67 15.52
N HIS A 39 -4.59 -6.20 16.75
CA HIS A 39 -3.88 -6.93 17.80
C HIS A 39 -4.57 -8.26 18.11
N ASN A 40 -3.79 -9.28 18.47
CA ASN A 40 -4.27 -10.57 19.00
C ASN A 40 -5.38 -11.20 18.12
N CYS A 41 -5.17 -11.24 16.81
CA CYS A 41 -6.08 -11.90 15.88
C CYS A 41 -5.30 -12.70 14.82
N THR A 42 -5.98 -13.67 14.21
CA THR A 42 -5.50 -14.44 13.06
C THR A 42 -6.27 -14.06 11.80
N ALA A 43 -5.91 -14.64 10.66
CA ALA A 43 -6.66 -14.45 9.42
C ALA A 43 -8.13 -14.91 9.52
N ASP A 44 -8.40 -15.92 10.37
CA ASP A 44 -9.76 -16.44 10.57
C ASP A 44 -10.59 -15.58 11.54
N THR A 45 -9.94 -14.89 12.49
CA THR A 45 -10.64 -14.18 13.55
C THR A 45 -10.68 -12.66 13.35
N ILE A 46 -10.04 -12.13 12.31
CA ILE A 46 -9.90 -10.67 12.10
C ILE A 46 -11.23 -9.91 12.02
N LEU A 47 -12.28 -10.55 11.49
CA LEU A 47 -13.61 -9.94 11.40
C LEU A 47 -14.31 -9.86 12.77
N THR A 48 -14.12 -10.87 13.62
CA THR A 48 -14.78 -10.99 14.92
C THR A 48 -13.96 -10.47 16.08
N ALA A 49 -12.64 -10.29 15.90
CA ALA A 49 -11.77 -9.76 16.95
C ALA A 49 -12.20 -8.35 17.38
N ASN A 50 -12.49 -8.18 18.67
CA ASN A 50 -12.81 -6.90 19.28
C ASN A 50 -11.56 -6.28 19.93
N THR A 51 -10.53 -6.09 19.13
CA THR A 51 -9.24 -5.53 19.55
C THR A 51 -8.87 -4.31 18.70
N GLU A 52 -7.95 -3.50 19.20
CA GLU A 52 -7.49 -2.32 18.46
C GLU A 52 -6.73 -2.72 17.19
N TYR A 53 -6.74 -1.81 16.22
CA TYR A 53 -5.91 -1.93 15.01
C TYR A 53 -4.44 -1.70 15.35
N LEU A 54 -3.58 -2.51 14.76
CA LEU A 54 -2.15 -2.24 14.68
C LEU A 54 -1.92 -0.97 13.86
N ASN A 55 -1.04 -0.10 14.34
CA ASN A 55 -0.83 1.20 13.72
C ASN A 55 0.62 1.66 13.85
N LEU A 56 1.26 1.95 12.74
CA LEU A 56 2.66 2.38 12.64
C LEU A 56 2.96 3.71 13.35
N THR A 57 1.94 4.49 13.75
CA THR A 57 2.16 5.70 14.55
C THR A 57 2.42 5.42 16.04
N LYS A 58 2.22 4.16 16.49
CA LYS A 58 2.39 3.75 17.89
C LYS A 58 3.01 2.36 18.07
N ASP A 59 2.85 1.47 17.09
CA ASP A 59 3.37 0.11 17.13
C ASP A 59 4.66 0.02 16.29
N SER A 60 5.65 -0.71 16.78
CA SER A 60 6.89 -0.89 16.01
C SER A 60 6.67 -1.74 14.77
N ILE A 61 7.52 -1.53 13.77
CA ILE A 61 7.50 -2.36 12.54
C ILE A 61 7.66 -3.83 12.90
N ASP A 62 8.51 -4.17 13.87
CA ASP A 62 8.69 -5.55 14.33
C ASP A 62 7.43 -6.16 14.90
N ASN A 63 6.73 -5.43 15.77
CA ASN A 63 5.48 -5.90 16.37
C ASN A 63 4.39 -6.13 15.31
N ILE A 64 4.34 -5.26 14.31
CA ILE A 64 3.39 -5.40 13.20
C ILE A 64 3.79 -6.56 12.30
N TRP A 65 5.07 -6.61 11.89
CA TRP A 65 5.62 -7.61 10.98
C TRP A 65 5.53 -9.02 11.51
N ASN A 66 5.66 -9.17 12.84
CA ASN A 66 5.57 -10.43 13.55
C ASN A 66 4.29 -10.59 14.39
N SER A 67 3.23 -9.82 14.06
CA SER A 67 1.92 -10.00 14.67
C SER A 67 1.38 -11.42 14.47
N GLU A 68 0.51 -11.86 15.38
CA GLU A 68 -0.16 -13.17 15.25
C GLU A 68 -0.84 -13.34 13.90
N PHE A 69 -1.47 -12.25 13.42
CA PHE A 69 -2.12 -12.24 12.11
C PHE A 69 -1.12 -12.56 10.98
N LEU A 70 0.01 -11.83 10.90
CA LEU A 70 0.95 -12.03 9.78
C LEU A 70 1.68 -13.38 9.88
N LYS A 71 1.98 -13.86 11.08
CA LYS A 71 2.53 -15.22 11.27
C LYS A 71 1.56 -16.29 10.75
N ASP A 72 0.31 -16.25 11.20
CA ASP A 72 -0.74 -17.17 10.75
C ASP A 72 -0.97 -17.06 9.23
N PHE A 73 -1.05 -15.84 8.72
CA PHE A 73 -1.26 -15.58 7.30
C PHE A 73 -0.14 -16.17 6.43
N ARG A 74 1.14 -16.00 6.81
CA ARG A 74 2.28 -16.62 6.13
C ARG A 74 2.20 -18.13 6.13
N MET A 75 1.92 -18.75 7.29
CA MET A 75 1.80 -20.19 7.41
C MET A 75 0.66 -20.76 6.56
N LYS A 76 -0.48 -20.07 6.51
CA LYS A 76 -1.59 -20.43 5.60
C LYS A 76 -1.17 -20.37 4.14
N LYS A 77 -0.40 -19.32 3.73
CA LYS A 77 0.12 -19.22 2.36
C LYS A 77 1.10 -20.36 2.01
N ILE A 78 1.96 -20.75 2.93
CA ILE A 78 2.89 -21.89 2.75
C ILE A 78 2.12 -23.20 2.59
N ARG A 79 1.10 -23.45 3.43
CA ARG A 79 0.29 -24.67 3.35
C ARG A 79 -0.64 -24.74 2.14
N GLY A 80 -0.92 -23.58 1.51
CA GLY A 80 -1.89 -23.47 0.42
C GLY A 80 -3.33 -23.39 0.89
N ASP A 81 -3.56 -22.91 2.11
CA ASP A 81 -4.89 -22.73 2.66
C ASP A 81 -5.64 -21.63 1.89
N TYR A 82 -6.95 -21.82 1.71
CA TYR A 82 -7.81 -20.78 1.15
C TYR A 82 -7.99 -19.63 2.14
N ILE A 83 -7.82 -18.42 1.67
CA ILE A 83 -8.10 -17.19 2.44
C ILE A 83 -9.08 -16.34 1.65
N GLN A 84 -10.27 -16.13 2.17
CA GLN A 84 -11.37 -15.40 1.52
C GLN A 84 -10.95 -14.02 0.98
N PHE A 85 -10.18 -13.27 1.74
CA PHE A 85 -9.71 -11.93 1.32
C PHE A 85 -8.76 -11.93 0.11
N CYS A 86 -8.26 -13.10 -0.30
CA CYS A 86 -7.40 -13.26 -1.48
C CYS A 86 -8.16 -13.72 -2.72
N GLU A 87 -9.50 -13.77 -2.66
CA GLU A 87 -10.37 -14.32 -3.70
C GLU A 87 -10.16 -13.63 -5.06
N THR A 88 -9.98 -12.32 -5.09
CA THR A 88 -9.73 -11.57 -6.34
C THR A 88 -8.59 -12.18 -7.16
N CYS A 89 -7.42 -12.40 -6.53
CA CYS A 89 -6.29 -13.02 -7.22
C CYS A 89 -6.57 -14.47 -7.64
N TYR A 90 -7.33 -15.22 -6.85
CA TYR A 90 -7.67 -16.61 -7.20
C TYR A 90 -8.60 -16.68 -8.41
N GLN A 91 -9.56 -15.75 -8.49
CA GLN A 91 -10.48 -15.64 -9.63
C GLN A 91 -9.76 -15.15 -10.90
N GLU A 92 -8.90 -14.14 -10.78
CA GLU A 92 -8.06 -13.68 -11.89
C GLU A 92 -7.25 -14.83 -12.47
N ASP A 93 -6.52 -15.57 -11.62
CA ASP A 93 -5.71 -16.71 -12.03
C ASP A 93 -6.55 -17.83 -12.67
N ALA A 94 -7.72 -18.14 -12.10
CA ALA A 94 -8.63 -19.16 -12.64
C ALA A 94 -9.20 -18.78 -14.01
N ASN A 95 -9.32 -17.48 -14.29
CA ASN A 95 -9.78 -16.96 -15.58
C ASN A 95 -8.64 -16.69 -16.59
N GLY A 96 -7.40 -17.12 -16.28
CA GLY A 96 -6.24 -16.93 -17.14
C GLY A 96 -5.69 -15.50 -17.16
N ILE A 97 -6.10 -14.66 -16.21
CA ILE A 97 -5.59 -13.30 -16.03
C ILE A 97 -4.42 -13.36 -15.04
N THR A 98 -3.28 -12.78 -15.40
CA THR A 98 -2.14 -12.71 -14.49
C THR A 98 -2.45 -11.79 -13.30
N SER A 99 -2.73 -12.37 -12.14
CA SER A 99 -2.99 -11.62 -10.92
C SER A 99 -1.74 -10.91 -10.37
N LYS A 100 -1.93 -9.95 -9.44
CA LYS A 100 -0.80 -9.38 -8.68
C LYS A 100 0.00 -10.49 -7.98
N ARG A 101 -0.65 -11.51 -7.44
CA ARG A 101 -0.01 -12.68 -6.82
C ARG A 101 0.98 -13.35 -7.77
N GLN A 102 0.55 -13.74 -8.96
CA GLN A 102 1.41 -14.36 -9.97
C GLN A 102 2.50 -13.41 -10.48
N SER A 103 2.15 -12.15 -10.73
CA SER A 103 3.12 -11.15 -11.18
C SER A 103 4.28 -11.00 -10.18
N VAL A 104 3.99 -10.94 -8.88
CA VAL A 104 5.03 -10.83 -7.85
C VAL A 104 5.83 -12.12 -7.72
N ILE A 105 5.19 -13.29 -7.77
CA ILE A 105 5.89 -14.59 -7.74
C ILE A 105 6.86 -14.68 -8.93
N ASN A 106 6.39 -14.41 -10.14
CA ASN A 106 7.20 -14.56 -11.35
C ASN A 106 8.43 -13.65 -11.35
N LYS A 107 8.32 -12.46 -10.78
CA LYS A 107 9.41 -11.46 -10.79
C LYS A 107 10.37 -11.59 -9.60
N HIS A 108 9.88 -12.00 -8.44
CA HIS A 108 10.61 -11.81 -7.18
C HIS A 108 10.84 -13.10 -6.38
N TYR A 109 10.20 -14.23 -6.71
CA TYR A 109 10.27 -15.45 -5.91
C TYR A 109 11.71 -15.99 -5.80
N ASP A 110 12.43 -16.11 -6.91
CA ASP A 110 13.75 -16.75 -6.91
C ASP A 110 14.76 -16.00 -6.03
N ASN A 111 14.66 -14.68 -5.99
CA ASN A 111 15.53 -13.81 -5.16
C ASN A 111 15.10 -13.76 -3.69
N ASN A 112 13.87 -14.17 -3.35
CA ASN A 112 13.32 -14.03 -2.00
C ASN A 112 12.79 -15.36 -1.40
N LYS A 113 13.03 -16.51 -2.05
CA LYS A 113 12.59 -17.82 -1.55
C LYS A 113 13.15 -18.16 -0.17
N HIS A 114 14.36 -17.69 0.16
CA HIS A 114 14.97 -17.87 1.47
C HIS A 114 14.13 -17.23 2.60
N LEU A 115 13.37 -16.16 2.32
CA LEU A 115 12.46 -15.54 3.29
C LEU A 115 11.21 -16.40 3.56
N VAL A 116 10.80 -17.19 2.56
CA VAL A 116 9.72 -18.17 2.75
C VAL A 116 10.21 -19.34 3.59
N GLU A 117 11.46 -19.79 3.37
CA GLU A 117 12.12 -20.82 4.16
C GLU A 117 12.31 -20.37 5.60
N GLU A 118 12.78 -19.13 5.82
CA GLU A 118 12.87 -18.51 7.16
C GLU A 118 11.52 -18.53 7.90
N ALA A 119 10.45 -18.12 7.24
CA ALA A 119 9.12 -18.12 7.83
C ALA A 119 8.63 -19.54 8.17
N LEU A 120 8.92 -20.52 7.32
CA LEU A 120 8.56 -21.93 7.59
C LEU A 120 9.29 -22.47 8.83
N GLU A 121 10.59 -22.24 8.91
CA GLU A 121 11.44 -22.72 10.03
C GLU A 121 11.05 -22.08 11.37
N ASN A 122 10.56 -20.84 11.34
CA ASN A 122 10.21 -20.06 12.53
C ASN A 122 8.69 -19.91 12.75
N ASN A 123 7.88 -20.83 12.19
CA ASN A 123 6.42 -20.82 12.35
C ASN A 123 5.78 -19.44 12.01
N GLY A 124 6.18 -18.89 10.90
CA GLY A 124 5.68 -17.61 10.38
C GLY A 124 6.38 -16.36 10.92
N TYR A 125 7.26 -16.49 11.93
CA TYR A 125 8.06 -15.39 12.43
C TYR A 125 9.18 -15.05 11.44
N MET A 126 9.49 -13.76 11.28
CA MET A 126 10.51 -13.24 10.39
C MET A 126 11.52 -12.40 11.18
N HIS A 127 12.79 -12.80 11.21
CA HIS A 127 13.91 -11.96 11.68
C HIS A 127 14.24 -10.89 10.66
N THR A 128 14.13 -11.26 9.37
CA THR A 128 14.36 -10.34 8.24
C THR A 128 13.21 -9.34 8.13
N LYS A 129 13.54 -8.08 8.02
CA LYS A 129 12.59 -6.98 7.84
C LYS A 129 11.95 -7.00 6.46
N PRO A 130 10.78 -6.36 6.26
CA PRO A 130 10.19 -6.24 4.93
C PRO A 130 11.13 -5.47 4.00
N VAL A 131 11.40 -6.04 2.83
CA VAL A 131 12.30 -5.46 1.83
C VAL A 131 11.60 -4.60 0.79
N TRP A 132 10.27 -4.67 0.73
CA TRP A 132 9.41 -3.88 -0.16
C TRP A 132 8.39 -3.09 0.66
N TRP A 133 8.46 -1.77 0.57
CA TRP A 133 7.56 -0.89 1.31
C TRP A 133 6.59 -0.19 0.36
N GLU A 134 5.31 -0.58 0.42
CA GLU A 134 4.21 0.13 -0.24
C GLU A 134 3.75 1.27 0.66
N LEU A 135 4.26 2.49 0.42
CA LEU A 135 4.08 3.64 1.27
C LEU A 135 2.89 4.50 0.83
N ARG A 136 1.98 4.73 1.77
CA ARG A 136 0.90 5.72 1.69
C ARG A 136 1.02 6.66 2.87
N LEU A 137 1.82 7.72 2.71
CA LEU A 137 2.11 8.65 3.81
C LEU A 137 0.94 9.60 4.09
N SER A 138 0.10 9.88 3.09
CA SER A 138 -1.12 10.67 3.22
C SER A 138 -2.20 10.26 2.22
N SER A 139 -3.37 10.88 2.33
CA SER A 139 -4.42 10.81 1.30
C SER A 139 -4.60 12.13 0.55
N ILE A 140 -3.64 13.04 0.62
CA ILE A 140 -3.70 14.33 -0.10
C ILE A 140 -3.78 14.05 -1.60
N CYS A 141 -4.84 14.55 -2.24
CA CYS A 141 -5.08 14.37 -3.67
C CYS A 141 -5.76 15.62 -4.25
N ASN A 142 -5.45 15.91 -5.50
CA ASN A 142 -6.06 16.99 -6.28
C ASN A 142 -7.27 16.52 -7.10
N GLN A 143 -7.59 15.21 -7.10
CA GLN A 143 -8.67 14.64 -7.91
C GLN A 143 -9.64 13.82 -7.07
N ALA A 144 -10.93 13.80 -7.48
CA ALA A 144 -12.00 12.96 -6.94
C ALA A 144 -12.45 11.94 -8.00
N CYS A 145 -11.55 11.01 -8.35
CA CYS A 145 -11.79 9.99 -9.36
C CYS A 145 -12.95 9.07 -8.99
N ARG A 146 -13.78 8.65 -9.97
CA ARG A 146 -14.99 7.82 -9.76
C ARG A 146 -14.72 6.46 -9.11
N MET A 147 -13.51 5.88 -9.34
CA MET A 147 -13.09 4.63 -8.73
C MET A 147 -12.44 4.81 -7.35
N CYS A 148 -12.27 6.04 -6.87
CA CYS A 148 -11.57 6.32 -5.62
C CYS A 148 -12.52 6.31 -4.42
N ILE A 149 -11.93 6.23 -3.23
CA ILE A 149 -12.66 6.19 -1.96
C ILE A 149 -12.15 7.28 -1.00
N PRO A 150 -12.99 7.75 -0.07
CA PRO A 150 -12.62 8.83 0.87
C PRO A 150 -11.40 8.56 1.75
N GLN A 151 -11.07 7.28 1.98
CA GLN A 151 -9.91 6.87 2.76
C GLN A 151 -8.58 7.17 2.08
N THR A 152 -8.58 7.18 0.75
CA THR A 152 -7.36 7.28 -0.06
C THR A 152 -7.26 8.57 -0.87
N SER A 153 -8.31 9.40 -0.87
CA SER A 153 -8.30 10.72 -1.52
C SER A 153 -8.98 11.77 -0.65
N SER A 154 -8.23 12.81 -0.28
CA SER A 154 -8.77 13.96 0.43
C SER A 154 -9.85 14.68 -0.38
N LYS A 155 -9.66 14.78 -1.70
CA LYS A 155 -10.63 15.42 -2.60
C LYS A 155 -11.94 14.64 -2.68
N MET A 156 -11.86 13.31 -2.81
CA MET A 156 -13.04 12.45 -2.76
C MET A 156 -13.75 12.57 -1.39
N ARG A 157 -12.99 12.66 -0.29
CA ARG A 157 -13.57 12.85 1.04
C ARG A 157 -14.32 14.20 1.16
N GLU A 158 -13.77 15.29 0.61
CA GLU A 158 -14.45 16.59 0.55
C GLU A 158 -15.78 16.50 -0.19
N GLU A 159 -15.80 15.85 -1.36
CA GLU A 159 -17.01 15.64 -2.15
C GLU A 159 -18.06 14.81 -1.39
N PHE A 160 -17.65 13.72 -0.75
CA PHE A 160 -18.56 12.89 0.06
C PHE A 160 -19.14 13.65 1.26
N ILE A 161 -18.36 14.49 1.92
CA ILE A 161 -18.85 15.34 3.02
C ILE A 161 -19.87 16.37 2.49
N LYS A 162 -19.58 16.97 1.34
CA LYS A 162 -20.45 17.97 0.71
C LYS A 162 -21.81 17.40 0.32
N PHE A 163 -21.84 16.18 -0.20
CA PHE A 163 -23.07 15.52 -0.70
C PHE A 163 -23.59 14.42 0.24
N LYS A 164 -23.17 14.41 1.50
CA LYS A 164 -23.44 13.31 2.45
C LYS A 164 -24.94 13.01 2.61
N ASP A 165 -25.81 14.03 2.51
CA ASP A 165 -27.23 13.86 2.74
C ASP A 165 -27.96 13.25 1.52
N ASP A 166 -27.34 13.31 0.33
CA ASP A 166 -27.82 12.73 -0.92
C ASP A 166 -27.34 11.29 -1.12
N LEU A 167 -26.43 10.79 -0.25
CA LEU A 167 -25.87 9.45 -0.37
C LEU A 167 -26.79 8.38 0.22
N PRO A 168 -26.86 7.18 -0.39
CA PRO A 168 -27.50 6.02 0.22
C PRO A 168 -26.95 5.73 1.61
N SER A 169 -27.82 5.28 2.53
CA SER A 169 -27.47 5.09 3.96
C SER A 169 -26.24 4.22 4.19
N SER A 170 -26.05 3.15 3.38
CA SER A 170 -24.89 2.27 3.46
C SER A 170 -23.56 2.98 3.11
N ILE A 171 -23.58 3.84 2.09
CA ILE A 171 -22.42 4.62 1.67
C ILE A 171 -22.13 5.72 2.70
N LYS A 172 -23.18 6.39 3.19
CA LYS A 172 -23.07 7.42 4.25
C LYS A 172 -22.36 6.88 5.49
N GLN A 173 -22.81 5.73 6.02
CA GLN A 173 -22.22 5.12 7.21
C GLN A 173 -20.75 4.72 7.01
N ASN A 174 -20.42 4.15 5.86
CA ASN A 174 -19.03 3.79 5.53
C ASN A 174 -18.14 5.03 5.43
N THR A 175 -18.64 6.11 4.84
CA THR A 175 -17.92 7.38 4.69
C THR A 175 -17.67 8.05 6.04
N GLU A 176 -18.68 8.11 6.90
CA GLU A 176 -18.55 8.68 8.25
C GLU A 176 -17.54 7.91 9.08
N THR A 177 -17.55 6.58 9.03
CA THR A 177 -16.55 5.72 9.68
C THR A 177 -15.13 6.00 9.16
N ALA A 178 -14.98 6.18 7.87
CA ALA A 178 -13.68 6.48 7.25
C ALA A 178 -13.13 7.85 7.68
N VAL A 179 -14.00 8.87 7.73
CA VAL A 179 -13.65 10.23 8.19
C VAL A 179 -13.27 10.22 9.66
N LEU A 180 -14.05 9.54 10.51
CA LEU A 180 -13.75 9.41 11.94
C LEU A 180 -12.42 8.72 12.20
N ASN A 181 -12.13 7.63 11.50
CA ASN A 181 -10.85 6.93 11.64
C ASN A 181 -9.68 7.81 11.20
N PHE A 182 -9.85 8.57 10.13
CA PHE A 182 -8.84 9.52 9.68
C PHE A 182 -8.57 10.63 10.72
N ASN A 183 -9.63 11.23 11.27
CA ASN A 183 -9.50 12.28 12.27
C ASN A 183 -8.85 11.78 13.57
N LYS A 184 -9.00 10.48 13.89
CA LYS A 184 -8.40 9.86 15.07
C LYS A 184 -6.88 9.67 14.96
N PHE A 185 -6.36 9.34 13.78
CA PHE A 185 -4.97 8.90 13.62
C PHE A 185 -4.07 9.89 12.86
N GLY A 186 -4.65 10.86 12.14
CA GLY A 186 -3.89 11.76 11.25
C GLY A 186 -3.26 11.04 10.05
N TYR A 187 -2.22 11.63 9.50
CA TYR A 187 -1.43 11.04 8.42
C TYR A 187 -0.19 10.31 8.94
N LEU A 188 0.13 9.18 8.35
CA LEU A 188 1.35 8.42 8.67
C LEU A 188 2.61 9.25 8.47
N GLY A 189 2.63 10.09 7.43
CA GLY A 189 3.76 10.98 7.12
C GLY A 189 3.99 12.11 8.13
N ASP A 190 3.08 12.31 9.09
CA ASP A 190 3.23 13.26 10.19
C ASP A 190 3.75 12.60 11.48
N SER A 191 4.00 11.29 11.48
CA SER A 191 4.46 10.54 12.64
C SER A 191 5.99 10.44 12.66
N ASP A 192 6.63 11.21 13.54
CA ASP A 192 8.09 11.10 13.75
C ASP A 192 8.47 9.67 14.16
N TYR A 193 7.68 9.03 15.04
CA TYR A 193 7.90 7.65 15.45
C TYR A 193 7.97 6.65 14.28
N PHE A 194 7.12 6.81 13.27
CA PHE A 194 7.18 5.99 12.06
C PHE A 194 8.36 6.38 11.17
N LEU A 195 8.60 7.68 10.99
CA LEU A 195 9.68 8.16 10.12
C LEU A 195 11.05 7.75 10.65
N ASP A 196 11.27 7.78 11.97
CA ASP A 196 12.51 7.29 12.59
C ASP A 196 12.71 5.81 12.24
N GLN A 197 11.68 4.97 12.41
CA GLN A 197 11.77 3.56 12.04
C GLN A 197 12.00 3.35 10.52
N LEU A 198 11.39 4.17 9.66
CA LEU A 198 11.65 4.11 8.21
C LEU A 198 13.13 4.37 7.93
N PHE A 199 13.69 5.43 8.49
CA PHE A 199 15.08 5.80 8.24
C PHE A 199 16.08 4.81 8.84
N GLU A 200 15.79 4.22 10.01
CA GLU A 200 16.59 3.15 10.60
C GLU A 200 16.64 1.88 9.74
N ASN A 201 15.59 1.60 8.97
CA ASN A 201 15.48 0.38 8.15
C ASN A 201 15.88 0.58 6.68
N LEU A 202 16.33 1.76 6.25
CA LEU A 202 16.66 2.04 4.85
C LEU A 202 17.69 1.07 4.25
N HIS A 203 18.60 0.54 5.06
CA HIS A 203 19.63 -0.41 4.62
C HIS A 203 19.07 -1.77 4.17
N ASP A 204 17.91 -2.17 4.69
CA ASP A 204 17.23 -3.42 4.34
C ASP A 204 16.24 -3.26 3.18
N ILE A 205 15.82 -2.03 2.89
CA ILE A 205 14.79 -1.74 1.89
C ILE A 205 15.39 -1.87 0.49
N LYS A 206 14.76 -2.69 -0.35
CA LYS A 206 15.11 -2.86 -1.77
C LYS A 206 14.12 -2.15 -2.70
N TYR A 207 12.86 -2.05 -2.30
CA TYR A 207 11.79 -1.47 -3.09
C TYR A 207 10.96 -0.49 -2.26
N ILE A 208 10.76 0.70 -2.77
CA ILE A 208 9.78 1.66 -2.28
C ILE A 208 8.75 1.89 -3.37
N GLU A 209 7.49 1.62 -3.07
CA GLU A 209 6.37 1.88 -3.96
C GLU A 209 5.50 2.98 -3.37
N LEU A 210 5.46 4.12 -4.04
CA LEU A 210 4.74 5.31 -3.59
C LEU A 210 3.31 5.30 -4.10
N HIS A 211 2.41 5.30 -3.14
CA HIS A 211 0.98 5.45 -3.35
C HIS A 211 0.44 6.56 -2.43
N GLY A 212 -0.85 6.73 -2.42
CA GLY A 212 -1.50 7.64 -1.48
C GLY A 212 -2.70 8.27 -2.14
N GLY A 213 -2.92 9.56 -1.90
CA GLY A 213 -3.79 10.38 -2.72
C GLY A 213 -3.13 10.61 -4.08
N GLU A 214 -2.29 11.62 -4.14
CA GLU A 214 -1.44 11.91 -5.29
C GLU A 214 -0.02 12.21 -4.81
N PRO A 215 0.97 11.33 -5.08
CA PRO A 215 2.34 11.51 -4.63
C PRO A 215 2.96 12.87 -5.04
N THR A 216 2.74 13.32 -6.28
CA THR A 216 3.33 14.59 -6.77
C THR A 216 2.73 15.82 -6.11
N ASN A 217 1.60 15.69 -5.40
CA ASN A 217 0.93 16.77 -4.69
C ASN A 217 1.23 16.77 -3.17
N ASP A 218 1.89 15.74 -2.65
CA ASP A 218 2.17 15.60 -1.22
C ASP A 218 3.59 16.09 -0.87
N LYS A 219 3.69 17.28 -0.31
CA LYS A 219 4.98 17.87 0.09
C LYS A 219 5.72 17.05 1.17
N ARG A 220 5.00 16.37 2.06
CA ARG A 220 5.61 15.54 3.11
C ARG A 220 6.32 14.34 2.52
N LEU A 221 5.68 13.70 1.54
CA LEU A 221 6.28 12.58 0.82
C LEU A 221 7.61 13.00 0.19
N TRP A 222 7.66 14.16 -0.46
CA TRP A 222 8.90 14.65 -1.09
C TRP A 222 9.97 14.98 -0.08
N SER A 223 9.63 15.52 1.09
CA SER A 223 10.58 15.71 2.18
C SER A 223 11.19 14.39 2.68
N VAL A 224 10.41 13.30 2.73
CA VAL A 224 10.90 11.96 3.04
C VAL A 224 11.82 11.43 1.94
N ILE A 225 11.44 11.58 0.67
CA ILE A 225 12.27 11.17 -0.47
C ILE A 225 13.61 11.94 -0.51
N GLU A 226 13.60 13.24 -0.26
CA GLU A 226 14.81 14.05 -0.14
C GLU A 226 15.76 13.49 0.93
N LYS A 227 15.25 13.19 2.12
CA LYS A 227 16.04 12.60 3.21
C LYS A 227 16.60 11.21 2.85
N ILE A 228 15.85 10.39 2.13
CA ILE A 228 16.35 9.08 1.64
C ILE A 228 17.50 9.29 0.66
N VAL A 229 17.40 10.26 -0.24
CA VAL A 229 18.49 10.61 -1.18
C VAL A 229 19.70 11.17 -0.44
N GLU A 230 19.51 12.10 0.49
CA GLU A 230 20.58 12.70 1.30
C GLU A 230 21.33 11.67 2.17
N SER A 231 20.62 10.64 2.64
CA SER A 231 21.24 9.55 3.41
C SER A 231 22.13 8.60 2.57
N GLY A 232 22.07 8.71 1.22
CA GLY A 232 22.81 7.87 0.29
C GLY A 232 22.20 6.47 0.06
N HIS A 233 21.10 6.12 0.74
CA HIS A 233 20.45 4.80 0.57
C HIS A 233 19.68 4.66 -0.73
N SER A 234 19.31 5.76 -1.40
CA SER A 234 18.60 5.73 -2.68
C SER A 234 19.34 4.93 -3.77
N ASN A 235 20.67 4.85 -3.72
CA ASN A 235 21.51 4.18 -4.72
C ASN A 235 21.34 2.66 -4.79
N HIS A 236 20.71 2.02 -3.80
CA HIS A 236 20.40 0.59 -3.80
C HIS A 236 18.89 0.29 -3.74
N ILE A 237 18.04 1.33 -3.69
CA ILE A 237 16.59 1.21 -3.62
C ILE A 237 15.99 1.40 -5.01
N HIS A 238 15.07 0.52 -5.40
CA HIS A 238 14.21 0.69 -6.57
C HIS A 238 12.96 1.48 -6.17
N ILE A 239 12.64 2.56 -6.90
CA ILE A 239 11.47 3.38 -6.62
C ILE A 239 10.38 3.19 -7.66
N HIS A 240 9.15 2.93 -7.22
CA HIS A 240 7.96 2.85 -8.05
C HIS A 240 6.99 3.94 -7.65
N VAL A 241 6.45 4.69 -8.61
CA VAL A 241 5.55 5.81 -8.34
C VAL A 241 4.28 5.68 -9.15
N HIS A 242 3.12 5.67 -8.49
CA HIS A 242 1.83 5.76 -9.14
C HIS A 242 1.30 7.19 -9.01
N THR A 243 1.12 7.88 -10.13
CA THR A 243 0.76 9.31 -10.14
C THR A 243 -0.20 9.64 -11.27
N ASN A 244 -1.05 10.65 -11.06
CA ASN A 244 -1.84 11.25 -12.11
C ASN A 244 -1.07 12.33 -12.91
N ILE A 245 0.19 12.53 -12.62
CA ILE A 245 1.16 13.47 -13.19
C ILE A 245 0.72 14.96 -13.27
N HIS A 246 -0.48 15.30 -12.85
CA HIS A 246 -1.03 16.64 -12.95
C HIS A 246 -0.23 17.71 -12.19
N ALA A 247 0.48 17.35 -11.13
CA ALA A 247 1.33 18.20 -10.31
C ALA A 247 2.83 17.85 -10.41
N LEU A 248 3.22 17.15 -11.49
CA LEU A 248 4.61 16.77 -11.73
C LEU A 248 5.50 18.01 -11.87
N LYS A 249 6.70 17.93 -11.32
CA LYS A 249 7.71 19.00 -11.39
C LYS A 249 9.05 18.39 -11.73
N GLN A 250 9.91 19.16 -12.38
CA GLN A 250 11.28 18.75 -12.71
C GLN A 250 12.04 18.23 -11.48
N ARG A 251 11.87 18.86 -10.30
CA ARG A 251 12.48 18.37 -9.04
C ARG A 251 12.08 16.94 -8.68
N HIS A 252 10.86 16.52 -8.96
CA HIS A 252 10.43 15.14 -8.70
C HIS A 252 11.24 14.16 -9.55
N ILE A 253 11.43 14.46 -10.83
CA ILE A 253 12.22 13.66 -11.77
C ILE A 253 13.67 13.60 -11.31
N GLU A 254 14.27 14.73 -10.93
CA GLU A 254 15.65 14.81 -10.44
C GLU A 254 15.89 13.98 -9.18
N LEU A 255 14.91 13.90 -8.29
CA LEU A 255 14.99 13.05 -7.08
C LEU A 255 14.83 11.56 -7.45
N TRP A 256 13.91 11.21 -8.35
CA TRP A 256 13.74 9.83 -8.81
C TRP A 256 14.99 9.27 -9.49
N ASP A 257 15.69 10.12 -10.23
CA ASP A 257 16.93 9.75 -10.92
C ASP A 257 18.11 9.41 -9.98
N LYS A 258 17.97 9.71 -8.67
CA LYS A 258 18.94 9.33 -7.64
C LYS A 258 18.75 7.91 -7.10
N PHE A 259 17.68 7.23 -7.46
CA PHE A 259 17.45 5.86 -7.06
C PHE A 259 18.13 4.89 -8.01
N GLN A 260 18.35 3.65 -7.53
CA GLN A 260 19.01 2.60 -8.33
C GLN A 260 18.33 2.36 -9.67
N SER A 261 17.03 2.33 -9.66
CA SER A 261 16.14 2.30 -10.83
C SER A 261 14.72 2.61 -10.38
N GLY A 262 13.82 2.79 -11.35
CA GLY A 262 12.43 2.99 -11.02
C GLY A 262 11.52 2.94 -12.23
N TRP A 263 10.22 2.98 -11.97
CA TRP A 263 9.21 3.20 -12.99
C TRP A 263 8.09 4.09 -12.47
N ILE A 264 7.41 4.74 -13.40
CA ILE A 264 6.28 5.62 -13.13
C ILE A 264 5.05 5.01 -13.78
N GLY A 265 4.04 4.69 -12.96
CA GLY A 265 2.73 4.30 -13.42
C GLY A 265 1.84 5.52 -13.56
N VAL A 266 1.61 5.96 -14.79
CA VAL A 266 0.75 7.11 -15.06
C VAL A 266 -0.71 6.69 -15.03
N SER A 267 -1.49 7.39 -14.22
CA SER A 267 -2.91 7.09 -14.00
C SER A 267 -3.79 7.78 -15.03
N ILE A 268 -4.05 7.13 -16.16
CA ILE A 268 -4.93 7.59 -17.24
C ILE A 268 -5.95 6.49 -17.53
N ASP A 269 -7.24 6.84 -17.62
CA ASP A 269 -8.32 5.87 -17.88
C ASP A 269 -9.01 6.09 -19.23
N ALA A 270 -8.85 7.27 -19.82
CA ALA A 270 -9.44 7.62 -21.12
C ALA A 270 -8.67 8.80 -21.75
N TYR A 271 -9.19 9.35 -22.84
CA TYR A 271 -8.60 10.46 -23.57
C TYR A 271 -9.39 11.76 -23.32
N LYS A 272 -8.70 12.86 -23.10
CA LYS A 272 -9.26 14.22 -22.92
C LYS A 272 -10.46 14.28 -21.94
N GLU A 273 -11.58 14.78 -22.43
CA GLU A 273 -12.79 15.04 -21.64
C GLU A 273 -13.32 13.79 -20.94
N GLU A 274 -13.18 12.61 -21.54
CA GLU A 274 -13.57 11.36 -20.90
C GLU A 274 -12.68 11.06 -19.70
N ASN A 275 -11.38 11.36 -19.77
CA ASN A 275 -10.47 11.22 -18.62
C ASN A 275 -10.84 12.21 -17.53
N GLU A 276 -11.14 13.47 -17.87
CA GLU A 276 -11.56 14.50 -16.91
C GLU A 276 -12.90 14.14 -16.23
N TYR A 277 -13.81 13.50 -16.97
CA TYR A 277 -15.07 12.99 -16.41
C TYR A 277 -14.86 11.83 -15.43
N ILE A 278 -13.97 10.88 -15.74
CA ILE A 278 -13.66 9.72 -14.89
C ILE A 278 -12.81 10.17 -13.69
N ARG A 279 -11.82 11.03 -13.92
CA ARG A 279 -10.88 11.57 -12.94
C ARG A 279 -11.19 13.03 -12.64
N TYR A 280 -12.36 13.26 -12.01
CA TYR A 280 -12.84 14.60 -11.72
C TYR A 280 -11.80 15.47 -11.01
N GLY A 281 -11.51 16.65 -11.59
CA GLY A 281 -10.46 17.55 -11.15
C GLY A 281 -9.13 17.37 -11.90
N SER A 282 -9.05 16.47 -12.88
CA SER A 282 -7.94 16.44 -13.83
C SER A 282 -8.09 17.57 -14.88
N ASP A 283 -6.95 17.94 -15.46
CA ASP A 283 -6.82 18.88 -16.58
C ASP A 283 -5.95 18.18 -17.62
N TRP A 284 -6.56 17.81 -18.74
CA TRP A 284 -5.88 17.01 -19.76
C TRP A 284 -4.65 17.74 -20.34
N ASN A 285 -4.73 19.06 -20.51
CA ASN A 285 -3.61 19.83 -21.06
C ASN A 285 -2.36 19.70 -20.18
N LYS A 286 -2.52 19.70 -18.85
CA LYS A 286 -1.41 19.50 -17.92
C LYS A 286 -0.86 18.08 -17.93
N ILE A 287 -1.74 17.08 -18.16
CA ILE A 287 -1.31 15.69 -18.28
C ILE A 287 -0.50 15.50 -19.56
N GLU A 288 -0.92 16.13 -20.66
CA GLU A 288 -0.27 16.03 -21.96
C GLU A 288 1.06 16.82 -22.00
N GLU A 289 1.18 17.88 -21.20
CA GLU A 289 2.40 18.69 -21.06
C GLU A 289 3.48 17.96 -20.23
N ASN A 290 3.09 17.17 -19.24
CA ASN A 290 3.97 16.46 -18.30
C ASN A 290 4.34 15.05 -18.79
#